data_e55156cf73ed2e814fe1a4f9219c28f7
#
_entry.id   e55156cf73ed2e814fe1a4f9219c28f7
#
_cell.length_a   1.000
_cell.length_b   1.000
_cell.length_c   1.000
_cell.angle_alpha   90.00
_cell.angle_beta   90.00
_cell.angle_gamma   90.00
#
_symmetry.space_group_name_H-M   'P 1'
#
loop_
_entity.id
_entity.type
_entity.pdbx_description
1 polymer ?
#
loop_
_entity_poly.entity_id
_entity_poly.type
_entity_poly.pdbx_seq_one_letter_code
_entity_poly.pdbx_strand_id
1 'polypeptide(L)'
;MDHNRLNMTRREFLRKLGIGTGSTLAMMAMGSLDVLAKNDDKKLTLADNKMTYRVQHGSGEEISLLGFGMMRLPNDQDEVNELVDYAIAHGVNYFDTAPVYMGGNSEVLTGNALARYPRESFHVATKMSNQNRRLWTFEESKGLYERSLEKLKVDYIDYYLLHGIGGGMESLKGRFLDNGVLDFLLKERKEGRIKHLCFSYHGDVRDFDWLLDHQEEYHWDFVQIQMNFLDWRHASMRGGRRSDADAEYLYDKCEKTGVQCVVMEPLRGGAFGRMASELTDQLKAMRPDDSTARWAFRWVGSYPNILTTLSGMNRMDHLEENIKTFSPLEVCTEAENRLLAKIADQMSGFPTIPCTTCEYCMPCPYGVNIPGNFAVYSEAVTNHILPLPDKSAPDYAERKQQFMDAYKKALPEEKTWAYACQDCEECLSKCPQQIRIPNQLARIVETLRGPRT
;
A
#
# COMPACT_ATOMS: atom_id res chain seq x y z
N MET A 1 0.73 16.66 37.44
CA MET A 1 0.69 15.23 37.09
C MET A 1 1.94 14.96 36.29
N ASP A 2 2.89 14.28 36.93
CA ASP A 2 4.24 14.09 36.39
C ASP A 2 4.25 13.22 35.12
N HIS A 3 4.55 13.85 34.01
CA HIS A 3 4.94 13.14 32.81
C HIS A 3 6.43 12.75 32.95
N ASN A 4 6.68 11.61 33.57
CA ASN A 4 7.98 10.97 33.55
C ASN A 4 8.27 10.46 32.13
N ARG A 5 8.73 11.33 31.23
CA ARG A 5 9.33 10.94 29.95
C ARG A 5 10.69 10.30 30.29
N LEU A 6 10.71 8.98 30.27
CA LEU A 6 11.96 8.23 30.40
C LEU A 6 12.82 8.48 29.16
N ASN A 7 13.76 9.38 29.25
CA ASN A 7 14.84 9.54 28.29
C ASN A 7 15.74 8.30 28.37
N MET A 8 15.68 7.42 27.40
CA MET A 8 16.53 6.24 27.32
C MET A 8 17.52 6.37 26.16
N THR A 9 18.68 5.75 26.34
CA THR A 9 19.61 5.55 25.23
C THR A 9 19.06 4.48 24.29
N ARG A 10 19.49 4.49 23.01
CA ARG A 10 19.14 3.48 22.01
C ARG A 10 19.41 2.04 22.50
N ARG A 11 20.47 1.87 23.29
CA ARG A 11 20.86 0.61 23.93
C ARG A 11 19.85 0.14 24.98
N GLU A 12 19.32 1.04 25.80
CA GLU A 12 18.31 0.72 26.80
C GLU A 12 16.95 0.41 26.18
N PHE A 13 16.64 1.08 25.05
CA PHE A 13 15.45 0.81 24.26
C PHE A 13 15.46 -0.60 23.68
N LEU A 14 16.53 -0.99 22.99
CA LEU A 14 16.68 -2.31 22.40
C LEU A 14 16.68 -3.44 23.46
N ARG A 15 17.24 -3.19 24.65
CA ARG A 15 17.12 -4.12 25.77
C ARG A 15 15.68 -4.31 26.25
N LYS A 16 14.85 -3.27 26.28
CA LYS A 16 13.45 -3.38 26.70
C LYS A 16 12.57 -4.08 25.67
N LEU A 17 12.83 -3.92 24.38
CA LEU A 17 12.15 -4.67 23.33
C LEU A 17 12.37 -6.18 23.45
N GLY A 18 13.58 -6.64 23.86
CA GLY A 18 13.86 -8.05 24.07
C GLY A 18 13.29 -8.66 25.36
N ILE A 19 12.85 -7.85 26.31
CA ILE A 19 12.29 -8.31 27.61
C ILE A 19 10.78 -8.55 27.54
N GLY A 20 10.10 -7.97 26.55
CA GLY A 20 8.64 -8.06 26.37
C GLY A 20 8.15 -9.32 25.69
N THR A 21 9.00 -10.09 25.04
CA THR A 21 8.66 -11.33 24.33
C THR A 21 9.41 -12.51 24.95
N GLY A 22 8.73 -13.24 25.82
CA GLY A 22 9.06 -14.55 26.41
C GLY A 22 10.47 -15.15 26.23
N SER A 23 11.28 -14.92 27.19
CA SER A 23 12.13 -15.83 27.98
C SER A 23 13.30 -16.63 27.38
N THR A 24 13.70 -16.65 26.13
CA THR A 24 14.89 -17.42 25.70
C THR A 24 15.87 -16.73 24.75
N LEU A 25 15.53 -15.62 24.15
CA LEU A 25 16.35 -14.91 23.16
C LEU A 25 17.26 -13.80 23.72
N ALA A 26 17.10 -13.45 24.97
CA ALA A 26 17.83 -12.33 25.59
C ALA A 26 19.35 -12.50 25.72
N MET A 27 19.89 -13.73 25.61
CA MET A 27 21.32 -13.98 25.81
C MET A 27 22.17 -13.91 24.53
N MET A 28 21.59 -14.07 23.32
CA MET A 28 22.35 -14.01 22.07
C MET A 28 22.51 -12.61 21.51
N ALA A 29 21.66 -11.66 21.89
CA ALA A 29 21.68 -10.28 21.39
C ALA A 29 22.81 -9.40 21.97
N MET A 30 23.55 -9.87 22.99
CA MET A 30 24.56 -9.05 23.67
C MET A 30 25.82 -8.76 22.85
N GLY A 31 26.15 -9.59 21.87
CA GLY A 31 27.36 -9.41 21.04
C GLY A 31 27.19 -8.41 19.89
N SER A 32 25.99 -8.26 19.34
CA SER A 32 25.71 -7.37 18.21
C SER A 32 25.33 -5.94 18.63
N LEU A 33 24.91 -5.73 19.87
CA LEU A 33 24.53 -4.43 20.41
C LEU A 33 25.73 -3.47 20.59
N ASP A 34 26.92 -3.98 20.79
CA ASP A 34 28.14 -3.15 20.97
C ASP A 34 28.63 -2.52 19.65
N VAL A 35 28.30 -3.09 18.50
CA VAL A 35 28.65 -2.52 17.18
C VAL A 35 27.72 -1.35 16.82
N LEU A 36 26.45 -1.44 17.20
CA LEU A 36 25.44 -0.40 16.97
C LEU A 36 25.55 0.80 17.93
N ALA A 37 26.20 0.61 19.08
CA ALA A 37 26.35 1.66 20.11
C ALA A 37 27.45 2.71 19.76
N LYS A 38 28.17 2.58 18.66
CA LYS A 38 29.30 3.45 18.30
C LYS A 38 28.93 4.69 17.47
N ASN A 39 27.71 4.75 16.95
CA ASN A 39 27.26 5.93 16.19
C ASN A 39 25.95 6.45 16.76
N ASP A 40 25.99 7.68 17.23
CA ASP A 40 24.92 8.61 17.63
C ASP A 40 24.39 8.55 19.07
N ASP A 41 24.73 9.62 19.80
CA ASP A 41 24.15 10.04 21.11
C ASP A 41 22.73 10.67 20.99
N LYS A 42 21.96 10.36 19.93
CA LYS A 42 20.56 10.80 19.86
C LYS A 42 19.72 10.03 20.88
N LYS A 43 19.27 10.71 21.92
CA LYS A 43 18.31 10.18 22.90
C LYS A 43 16.99 9.86 22.22
N LEU A 44 16.65 8.57 22.15
CA LEU A 44 15.31 8.12 21.77
C LEU A 44 14.36 8.24 22.96
N THR A 45 13.30 9.03 22.80
CA THR A 45 12.22 9.08 23.79
C THR A 45 11.24 7.95 23.45
N LEU A 46 11.12 6.94 24.33
CA LEU A 46 10.02 5.97 24.23
C LEU A 46 8.71 6.70 24.54
N ALA A 47 7.85 6.82 23.54
CA ALA A 47 6.42 6.95 23.82
C ALA A 47 5.95 5.66 24.51
N ASP A 48 4.96 5.76 25.43
CA ASP A 48 4.27 4.56 25.93
C ASP A 48 3.81 3.76 24.72
N ASN A 49 4.48 2.65 24.44
CA ASN A 49 4.17 1.84 23.27
C ASN A 49 2.81 1.17 23.48
N LYS A 50 1.77 1.77 22.90
CA LYS A 50 0.39 1.28 22.91
C LYS A 50 -0.01 0.77 21.51
N MET A 51 0.97 0.49 20.64
CA MET A 51 0.69 -0.06 19.30
C MET A 51 -0.24 -1.26 19.42
N THR A 52 -1.26 -1.28 18.58
CA THR A 52 -2.15 -2.44 18.48
C THR A 52 -1.48 -3.51 17.62
N TYR A 53 -1.41 -4.73 18.16
CA TYR A 53 -0.88 -5.90 17.46
C TYR A 53 -1.98 -6.89 17.13
N ARG A 54 -1.75 -7.71 16.12
CA ARG A 54 -2.55 -8.87 15.77
C ARG A 54 -1.66 -10.11 15.67
N VAL A 55 -2.22 -11.26 16.06
CA VAL A 55 -1.50 -12.52 16.02
C VAL A 55 -1.65 -13.15 14.64
N GLN A 56 -0.54 -13.53 14.02
CA GLN A 56 -0.53 -14.37 12.83
C GLN A 56 -0.98 -15.79 13.22
N HIS A 57 -2.01 -16.32 12.55
CA HIS A 57 -2.69 -17.55 13.00
C HIS A 57 -1.80 -18.80 12.96
N GLY A 58 -0.89 -18.89 11.97
CA GLY A 58 -0.04 -20.07 11.79
C GLY A 58 1.16 -20.14 12.74
N SER A 59 1.83 -19.00 12.99
CA SER A 59 3.06 -18.90 13.78
C SER A 59 2.86 -18.42 15.22
N GLY A 60 1.77 -17.68 15.49
CA GLY A 60 1.57 -17.01 16.76
C GLY A 60 2.38 -15.72 16.92
N GLU A 61 3.06 -15.25 15.88
CA GLU A 61 3.82 -13.98 15.87
C GLU A 61 2.88 -12.78 16.01
N GLU A 62 3.29 -11.81 16.83
CA GLU A 62 2.57 -10.54 16.98
C GLU A 62 3.03 -9.52 15.94
N ILE A 63 2.12 -9.13 15.05
CA ILE A 63 2.36 -8.17 13.97
C ILE A 63 1.66 -6.87 14.30
N SER A 64 2.37 -5.73 14.17
CA SER A 64 1.78 -4.41 14.34
C SER A 64 0.67 -4.19 13.32
N LEU A 65 -0.51 -3.74 13.79
CA LEU A 65 -1.66 -3.50 12.91
C LEU A 65 -1.41 -2.35 11.91
N LEU A 66 -0.43 -1.49 12.18
CA LEU A 66 0.17 -0.58 11.23
C LEU A 66 1.42 -1.23 10.63
N GLY A 67 1.40 -1.51 9.33
CA GLY A 67 2.53 -1.96 8.54
C GLY A 67 3.14 -0.81 7.73
N PHE A 68 4.46 -0.79 7.60
CA PHE A 68 5.16 0.21 6.80
C PHE A 68 5.27 -0.25 5.34
N GLY A 69 4.47 0.37 4.45
CA GLY A 69 4.58 0.17 3.00
C GLY A 69 5.75 0.97 2.42
N MET A 70 6.77 0.27 1.94
CA MET A 70 8.04 0.86 1.48
C MET A 70 8.02 1.27 -0.02
N MET A 71 6.85 1.29 -0.65
CA MET A 71 6.70 1.59 -2.07
C MET A 71 7.00 3.05 -2.44
N ARG A 72 6.86 3.98 -1.49
CA ARG A 72 6.92 5.44 -1.72
C ARG A 72 7.93 6.13 -0.80
N LEU A 73 9.04 5.46 -0.51
CA LEU A 73 10.10 6.02 0.32
C LEU A 73 10.71 7.28 -0.32
N PRO A 74 11.27 8.20 0.48
CA PRO A 74 12.21 9.17 -0.02
C PRO A 74 13.37 8.48 -0.76
N ASN A 75 14.00 9.17 -1.73
CA ASN A 75 15.18 8.63 -2.41
C ASN A 75 16.48 8.81 -1.60
N ASP A 76 16.39 9.40 -0.44
CA ASP A 76 17.51 9.64 0.47
C ASP A 76 17.54 8.58 1.58
N GLN A 77 18.70 7.94 1.79
CA GLN A 77 18.86 6.87 2.76
C GLN A 77 18.74 7.37 4.20
N ASP A 78 19.19 8.58 4.49
CA ASP A 78 19.17 9.13 5.86
C ASP A 78 17.72 9.49 6.25
N GLU A 79 16.94 10.05 5.32
CA GLU A 79 15.50 10.26 5.53
C GLU A 79 14.76 8.93 5.76
N VAL A 80 15.08 7.90 4.98
CA VAL A 80 14.49 6.55 5.19
C VAL A 80 14.89 5.98 6.55
N ASN A 81 16.15 6.16 6.94
CA ASN A 81 16.63 5.71 8.25
C ASN A 81 15.88 6.40 9.40
N GLU A 82 15.64 7.72 9.31
CA GLU A 82 14.90 8.47 10.32
C GLU A 82 13.45 7.96 10.44
N LEU A 83 12.78 7.72 9.31
CA LEU A 83 11.42 7.18 9.29
C LEU A 83 11.35 5.77 9.90
N VAL A 84 12.28 4.88 9.52
CA VAL A 84 12.34 3.50 10.04
C VAL A 84 12.67 3.50 11.54
N ASP A 85 13.61 4.35 11.98
CA ASP A 85 13.98 4.48 13.38
C ASP A 85 12.76 4.91 14.23
N TYR A 86 12.02 5.89 13.74
CA TYR A 86 10.82 6.37 14.43
C TYR A 86 9.72 5.28 14.46
N ALA A 87 9.50 4.58 13.34
CA ALA A 87 8.51 3.51 13.24
C ALA A 87 8.79 2.38 14.24
N ILE A 88 10.02 1.86 14.26
CA ILE A 88 10.44 0.78 15.17
C ILE A 88 10.35 1.26 16.63
N ALA A 89 10.80 2.48 16.93
CA ALA A 89 10.73 3.05 18.26
C ALA A 89 9.30 3.14 18.83
N HIS A 90 8.29 3.19 17.93
CA HIS A 90 6.88 3.26 18.29
C HIS A 90 6.11 1.95 18.04
N GLY A 91 6.83 0.84 17.84
CA GLY A 91 6.27 -0.50 17.83
C GLY A 91 5.82 -1.02 16.47
N VAL A 92 6.12 -0.32 15.37
CA VAL A 92 5.92 -0.89 14.03
C VAL A 92 6.99 -1.95 13.79
N ASN A 93 6.57 -3.18 13.48
CA ASN A 93 7.47 -4.31 13.25
C ASN A 93 7.28 -5.02 11.91
N TYR A 94 6.43 -4.51 11.02
CA TYR A 94 6.16 -5.09 9.70
C TYR A 94 6.49 -4.09 8.58
N PHE A 95 7.36 -4.51 7.64
CA PHE A 95 7.87 -3.70 6.53
C PHE A 95 7.64 -4.41 5.21
N ASP A 96 6.87 -3.78 4.29
CA ASP A 96 6.45 -4.39 3.02
C ASP A 96 7.12 -3.69 1.83
N THR A 97 7.88 -4.43 1.05
CA THR A 97 8.54 -3.96 -0.17
C THR A 97 8.31 -4.87 -1.37
N ALA A 98 8.94 -4.59 -2.51
CA ALA A 98 8.96 -5.45 -3.69
C ALA A 98 10.10 -5.05 -4.66
N PRO A 99 10.60 -5.98 -5.50
CA PRO A 99 11.65 -5.71 -6.48
C PRO A 99 11.31 -4.60 -7.49
N VAL A 100 10.03 -4.38 -7.78
CA VAL A 100 9.59 -3.36 -8.75
C VAL A 100 9.38 -1.98 -8.15
N TYR A 101 9.37 -1.84 -6.81
CA TYR A 101 9.11 -0.57 -6.17
C TYR A 101 10.29 0.39 -6.35
N MET A 102 9.99 1.66 -6.66
CA MET A 102 10.99 2.71 -6.88
C MET A 102 12.08 2.32 -7.90
N GLY A 103 11.69 1.64 -8.99
CA GLY A 103 12.64 1.16 -10.00
C GLY A 103 13.64 0.11 -9.49
N GLY A 104 13.32 -0.58 -8.39
CA GLY A 104 14.15 -1.60 -7.75
C GLY A 104 15.01 -1.09 -6.60
N ASN A 105 14.87 0.19 -6.21
CA ASN A 105 15.64 0.79 -5.11
C ASN A 105 15.00 0.61 -3.74
N SER A 106 13.69 0.33 -3.67
CA SER A 106 12.99 0.18 -2.40
C SER A 106 13.59 -0.93 -1.51
N GLU A 107 13.91 -2.09 -2.08
CA GLU A 107 14.55 -3.19 -1.32
C GLU A 107 15.93 -2.80 -0.78
N VAL A 108 16.71 -2.00 -1.54
CA VAL A 108 18.04 -1.53 -1.12
C VAL A 108 17.92 -0.58 0.07
N LEU A 109 17.04 0.43 -0.04
CA LEU A 109 16.81 1.40 1.02
C LEU A 109 16.26 0.72 2.28
N THR A 110 15.31 -0.20 2.11
CA THR A 110 14.73 -1.00 3.19
C THR A 110 15.79 -1.86 3.87
N GLY A 111 16.57 -2.62 3.10
CA GLY A 111 17.63 -3.48 3.62
C GLY A 111 18.71 -2.70 4.38
N ASN A 112 19.13 -1.54 3.85
CA ASN A 112 20.08 -0.67 4.53
C ASN A 112 19.53 -0.15 5.87
N ALA A 113 18.26 0.25 5.90
CA ALA A 113 17.64 0.76 7.12
C ALA A 113 17.46 -0.34 8.17
N LEU A 114 16.95 -1.51 7.78
CA LEU A 114 16.64 -2.62 8.69
C LEU A 114 17.90 -3.38 9.17
N ALA A 115 18.97 -3.44 8.37
CA ALA A 115 20.24 -4.08 8.78
C ALA A 115 20.89 -3.42 10.02
N ARG A 116 20.40 -2.27 10.47
CA ARG A 116 20.84 -1.57 11.68
C ARG A 116 20.19 -2.12 12.96
N TYR A 117 19.26 -3.06 12.82
CA TYR A 117 18.48 -3.66 13.92
C TYR A 117 18.71 -5.18 13.99
N PRO A 118 18.50 -5.79 15.16
CA PRO A 118 18.48 -7.24 15.27
C PRO A 118 17.44 -7.85 14.32
N ARG A 119 17.82 -8.91 13.60
CA ARG A 119 16.98 -9.50 12.55
C ARG A 119 15.61 -9.98 13.06
N GLU A 120 15.58 -10.47 14.29
CA GLU A 120 14.38 -10.96 14.97
C GLU A 120 13.44 -9.87 15.50
N SER A 121 13.84 -8.59 15.42
CA SER A 121 13.04 -7.47 15.93
C SER A 121 12.05 -6.91 14.91
N PHE A 122 12.08 -7.42 13.68
CA PHE A 122 11.19 -6.96 12.61
C PHE A 122 10.81 -8.10 11.65
N HIS A 123 9.71 -7.91 10.96
CA HIS A 123 9.26 -8.77 9.87
C HIS A 123 9.36 -8.03 8.54
N VAL A 124 10.02 -8.64 7.56
CA VAL A 124 10.13 -8.09 6.21
C VAL A 124 9.34 -8.92 5.21
N ALA A 125 8.53 -8.23 4.40
CA ALA A 125 7.80 -8.81 3.30
C ALA A 125 8.35 -8.30 1.96
N THR A 126 8.58 -9.21 1.02
CA THR A 126 8.86 -8.88 -0.38
C THR A 126 8.15 -9.85 -1.32
N LYS A 127 8.30 -9.67 -2.64
CA LYS A 127 7.37 -10.29 -3.59
C LYS A 127 8.07 -10.83 -4.83
N MET A 128 7.56 -11.92 -5.39
CA MET A 128 7.93 -12.43 -6.71
C MET A 128 7.34 -11.54 -7.81
N SER A 129 8.08 -10.49 -8.19
CA SER A 129 7.64 -9.45 -9.14
C SER A 129 7.94 -9.80 -10.59
N ASN A 130 7.51 -10.99 -11.03
CA ASN A 130 7.73 -11.50 -12.39
C ASN A 130 6.57 -11.21 -13.36
N GLN A 131 5.96 -10.00 -13.32
CA GLN A 131 4.83 -9.63 -14.17
C GLN A 131 5.21 -9.57 -15.66
N ASN A 132 6.45 -9.22 -15.98
CA ASN A 132 6.93 -9.21 -17.36
C ASN A 132 7.16 -10.65 -17.87
N ARG A 133 6.63 -10.99 -19.05
CA ARG A 133 6.78 -12.33 -19.64
C ARG A 133 8.23 -12.83 -19.78
N ARG A 134 9.20 -11.94 -19.93
CA ARG A 134 10.63 -12.27 -19.95
C ARG A 134 11.13 -12.88 -18.64
N LEU A 135 10.44 -12.61 -17.54
CA LEU A 135 10.77 -13.10 -16.19
C LEU A 135 10.01 -14.38 -15.81
N TRP A 136 9.24 -14.98 -16.73
CA TRP A 136 8.42 -16.17 -16.44
C TRP A 136 9.22 -17.46 -16.46
N THR A 137 10.46 -17.47 -16.90
CA THR A 137 11.32 -18.66 -16.79
C THR A 137 11.68 -18.91 -15.31
N PHE A 138 11.94 -20.16 -15.00
CA PHE A 138 12.37 -20.56 -13.64
C PHE A 138 13.62 -19.79 -13.18
N GLU A 139 14.66 -19.74 -14.04
CA GLU A 139 15.94 -19.10 -13.71
C GLU A 139 15.80 -17.59 -13.46
N GLU A 140 15.01 -16.88 -14.27
CA GLU A 140 14.78 -15.45 -14.08
C GLU A 140 14.00 -15.17 -12.80
N SER A 141 12.95 -15.96 -12.51
CA SER A 141 12.17 -15.84 -11.29
C SER A 141 13.00 -16.17 -10.05
N LYS A 142 13.79 -17.27 -10.09
CA LYS A 142 14.71 -17.61 -9.03
C LYS A 142 15.75 -16.52 -8.78
N GLY A 143 16.31 -15.94 -9.86
CA GLY A 143 17.23 -14.82 -9.75
C GLY A 143 16.60 -13.56 -9.13
N LEU A 144 15.28 -13.31 -9.30
CA LEU A 144 14.59 -12.25 -8.58
C LEU A 144 14.57 -12.49 -7.07
N TYR A 145 14.25 -13.73 -6.66
CA TYR A 145 14.24 -14.13 -5.26
C TYR A 145 15.60 -13.97 -4.59
N GLU A 146 16.67 -14.47 -5.24
CA GLU A 146 18.03 -14.38 -4.73
C GLU A 146 18.50 -12.93 -4.59
N ARG A 147 18.20 -12.08 -5.58
CA ARG A 147 18.49 -10.64 -5.50
C ARG A 147 17.72 -9.91 -4.40
N SER A 148 16.51 -10.37 -4.07
CA SER A 148 15.75 -9.80 -2.95
C SER A 148 16.43 -10.07 -1.61
N LEU A 149 16.93 -11.29 -1.37
CA LEU A 149 17.70 -11.63 -0.17
C LEU A 149 18.97 -10.75 -0.06
N GLU A 150 19.71 -10.60 -1.17
CA GLU A 150 20.93 -9.78 -1.22
C GLU A 150 20.64 -8.31 -0.92
N LYS A 151 19.65 -7.70 -1.60
CA LYS A 151 19.27 -6.30 -1.41
C LYS A 151 18.74 -5.99 -0.03
N LEU A 152 17.93 -6.89 0.51
CA LEU A 152 17.39 -6.78 1.87
C LEU A 152 18.42 -7.10 2.95
N LYS A 153 19.58 -7.69 2.58
CA LYS A 153 20.66 -8.10 3.49
C LYS A 153 20.19 -9.09 4.57
N VAL A 154 19.39 -10.06 4.17
CA VAL A 154 18.81 -11.06 5.07
C VAL A 154 19.06 -12.48 4.56
N ASP A 155 19.19 -13.45 5.48
CA ASP A 155 19.35 -14.86 5.16
C ASP A 155 18.00 -15.57 4.94
N TYR A 156 16.92 -15.00 5.43
CA TYR A 156 15.54 -15.46 5.25
C TYR A 156 14.57 -14.30 5.15
N ILE A 157 13.43 -14.51 4.48
CA ILE A 157 12.33 -13.57 4.34
C ILE A 157 11.16 -14.04 5.20
N ASP A 158 10.59 -13.14 6.02
CA ASP A 158 9.46 -13.51 6.88
C ASP A 158 8.21 -13.79 6.04
N TYR A 159 7.85 -12.89 5.11
CA TYR A 159 6.67 -13.02 4.26
C TYR A 159 7.04 -12.85 2.79
N TYR A 160 6.89 -13.92 2.00
CA TYR A 160 7.15 -13.86 0.56
C TYR A 160 5.85 -14.01 -0.22
N LEU A 161 5.57 -13.06 -1.13
CA LEU A 161 4.29 -13.00 -1.82
C LEU A 161 4.42 -13.32 -3.30
N LEU A 162 3.48 -14.08 -3.87
CA LEU A 162 3.23 -14.05 -5.30
C LEU A 162 2.66 -12.66 -5.66
N HIS A 163 3.35 -11.89 -6.51
CA HIS A 163 3.03 -10.48 -6.72
C HIS A 163 1.96 -10.25 -7.79
N GLY A 164 0.84 -9.62 -7.40
CA GLY A 164 -0.19 -9.17 -8.34
C GLY A 164 -0.86 -10.32 -9.09
N ILE A 165 -1.49 -11.21 -8.35
CA ILE A 165 -2.38 -12.24 -8.88
C ILE A 165 -3.66 -11.58 -9.42
N GLY A 166 -4.25 -12.11 -10.50
CA GLY A 166 -5.45 -11.57 -11.12
C GLY A 166 -5.25 -11.15 -12.58
N GLY A 167 -4.15 -11.58 -13.20
CA GLY A 167 -3.91 -11.44 -14.64
C GLY A 167 -4.63 -12.46 -15.50
N GLY A 168 -5.42 -13.38 -14.89
CA GLY A 168 -6.08 -14.53 -15.49
C GLY A 168 -5.23 -15.80 -15.42
N MET A 169 -5.87 -16.95 -15.57
CA MET A 169 -5.26 -18.28 -15.39
C MET A 169 -4.03 -18.53 -16.28
N GLU A 170 -3.95 -17.95 -17.48
CA GLU A 170 -2.75 -18.03 -18.32
C GLU A 170 -1.55 -17.37 -17.62
N SER A 171 -1.77 -16.20 -17.02
CA SER A 171 -0.74 -15.48 -16.27
C SER A 171 -0.35 -16.24 -15.01
N LEU A 172 -1.32 -16.75 -14.25
CA LEU A 172 -1.07 -17.52 -13.04
C LEU A 172 -0.22 -18.78 -13.35
N LYS A 173 -0.63 -19.56 -14.35
CA LYS A 173 0.08 -20.75 -14.79
C LYS A 173 1.49 -20.44 -15.28
N GLY A 174 1.63 -19.52 -16.22
CA GLY A 174 2.93 -19.19 -16.81
C GLY A 174 3.93 -18.56 -15.84
N ARG A 175 3.44 -17.86 -14.81
CA ARG A 175 4.30 -17.22 -13.82
C ARG A 175 4.72 -18.14 -12.68
N PHE A 176 3.88 -19.10 -12.30
CA PHE A 176 4.06 -19.81 -11.03
C PHE A 176 3.85 -21.32 -11.10
N LEU A 177 2.87 -21.82 -11.86
CA LEU A 177 2.48 -23.23 -11.79
C LEU A 177 3.23 -24.10 -12.80
N ASP A 178 3.30 -23.68 -14.07
CA ASP A 178 3.83 -24.52 -15.16
C ASP A 178 5.36 -24.45 -15.29
N ASN A 179 6.01 -23.51 -14.59
CA ASN A 179 7.45 -23.25 -14.68
C ASN A 179 8.24 -23.71 -13.45
N GLY A 180 7.61 -24.35 -12.45
CA GLY A 180 8.26 -24.85 -11.23
C GLY A 180 8.59 -23.78 -10.19
N VAL A 181 8.18 -22.51 -10.40
CA VAL A 181 8.47 -21.40 -9.46
C VAL A 181 7.75 -21.61 -8.14
N LEU A 182 6.47 -22.02 -8.16
CA LEU A 182 5.73 -22.26 -6.91
C LEU A 182 6.34 -23.42 -6.12
N ASP A 183 6.70 -24.53 -6.78
CA ASP A 183 7.38 -25.65 -6.12
C ASP A 183 8.70 -25.22 -5.47
N PHE A 184 9.46 -24.39 -6.16
CA PHE A 184 10.67 -23.80 -5.62
C PHE A 184 10.39 -22.98 -4.35
N LEU A 185 9.39 -22.08 -4.35
CA LEU A 185 9.04 -21.26 -3.19
C LEU A 185 8.52 -22.10 -2.02
N LEU A 186 7.76 -23.15 -2.29
CA LEU A 186 7.33 -24.13 -1.28
C LEU A 186 8.53 -24.86 -0.66
N LYS A 187 9.54 -25.19 -1.47
CA LYS A 187 10.80 -25.76 -0.98
C LYS A 187 11.56 -24.76 -0.11
N GLU A 188 11.70 -23.51 -0.53
CA GLU A 188 12.35 -22.44 0.25
C GLU A 188 11.67 -22.25 1.61
N ARG A 189 10.31 -22.31 1.64
CA ARG A 189 9.54 -22.30 2.89
C ARG A 189 9.87 -23.53 3.77
N LYS A 190 9.90 -24.71 3.22
CA LYS A 190 10.24 -25.94 3.96
C LYS A 190 11.67 -25.90 4.53
N GLU A 191 12.59 -25.25 3.84
CA GLU A 191 13.99 -25.08 4.25
C GLU A 191 14.20 -23.88 5.19
N GLY A 192 13.14 -23.09 5.47
CA GLY A 192 13.16 -21.98 6.42
C GLY A 192 13.73 -20.68 5.87
N ARG A 193 14.02 -20.58 4.56
CA ARG A 193 14.43 -19.33 3.93
C ARG A 193 13.27 -18.42 3.60
N ILE A 194 12.05 -18.94 3.52
CA ILE A 194 10.78 -18.24 3.57
C ILE A 194 10.05 -18.75 4.81
N LYS A 195 9.60 -17.87 5.71
CA LYS A 195 8.80 -18.32 6.86
C LYS A 195 7.33 -18.50 6.47
N HIS A 196 6.77 -17.52 5.77
CA HIS A 196 5.37 -17.45 5.37
C HIS A 196 5.24 -17.20 3.88
N LEU A 197 4.44 -18.03 3.19
CA LEU A 197 4.16 -17.89 1.77
C LEU A 197 2.75 -17.32 1.57
N CYS A 198 2.65 -16.24 0.81
CA CYS A 198 1.47 -15.42 0.67
C CYS A 198 1.25 -15.03 -0.79
N PHE A 199 0.18 -14.30 -1.08
CA PHE A 199 0.03 -13.64 -2.38
C PHE A 199 -0.66 -12.28 -2.26
N SER A 200 -0.41 -11.39 -3.23
CA SER A 200 -1.15 -10.13 -3.39
C SER A 200 -2.07 -10.25 -4.60
N TYR A 201 -3.27 -9.68 -4.47
CA TYR A 201 -4.32 -9.81 -5.47
C TYR A 201 -4.72 -8.45 -6.06
N HIS A 202 -4.83 -8.44 -7.41
CA HIS A 202 -5.42 -7.36 -8.20
C HIS A 202 -6.03 -7.93 -9.48
N GLY A 203 -7.33 -7.77 -9.72
CA GLY A 203 -7.97 -8.04 -11.01
C GLY A 203 -8.89 -9.24 -11.03
N ASP A 204 -8.62 -10.27 -11.83
CA ASP A 204 -9.56 -11.37 -12.04
C ASP A 204 -9.76 -12.22 -10.78
N VAL A 205 -10.98 -12.20 -10.25
CA VAL A 205 -11.36 -12.91 -9.01
C VAL A 205 -11.22 -14.43 -9.15
N ARG A 206 -11.26 -14.97 -10.35
CA ARG A 206 -11.10 -16.43 -10.58
C ARG A 206 -9.72 -16.93 -10.19
N ASP A 207 -8.68 -16.12 -10.37
CA ASP A 207 -7.33 -16.47 -9.93
C ASP A 207 -7.22 -16.48 -8.38
N PHE A 208 -7.87 -15.51 -7.74
CA PHE A 208 -7.96 -15.43 -6.29
C PHE A 208 -8.71 -16.63 -5.69
N ASP A 209 -9.88 -16.93 -6.25
CA ASP A 209 -10.69 -18.08 -5.82
C ASP A 209 -9.93 -19.38 -5.99
N TRP A 210 -9.26 -19.56 -7.15
CA TRP A 210 -8.49 -20.77 -7.42
C TRP A 210 -7.38 -20.99 -6.39
N LEU A 211 -6.62 -19.94 -6.02
CA LEU A 211 -5.56 -20.07 -5.03
C LEU A 211 -6.12 -20.39 -3.62
N LEU A 212 -7.23 -19.78 -3.23
CA LEU A 212 -7.85 -20.07 -1.94
C LEU A 212 -8.55 -21.43 -1.88
N ASP A 213 -9.10 -21.90 -3.00
CA ASP A 213 -9.67 -23.25 -3.10
C ASP A 213 -8.60 -24.35 -2.97
N HIS A 214 -7.30 -24.01 -3.18
CA HIS A 214 -6.14 -24.88 -2.94
C HIS A 214 -5.41 -24.56 -1.62
N GLN A 215 -6.10 -23.96 -0.65
CA GLN A 215 -5.52 -23.60 0.65
C GLN A 215 -4.93 -24.81 1.40
N GLU A 216 -5.58 -25.97 1.33
CA GLU A 216 -5.08 -27.22 1.96
C GLU A 216 -3.78 -27.74 1.35
N GLU A 217 -3.49 -27.38 0.09
CA GLU A 217 -2.28 -27.78 -0.62
C GLU A 217 -1.14 -26.78 -0.39
N TYR A 218 -1.44 -25.48 -0.52
CA TYR A 218 -0.40 -24.44 -0.51
C TYR A 218 -0.19 -23.78 0.85
N HIS A 219 -1.18 -23.85 1.75
CA HIS A 219 -1.13 -23.25 3.09
C HIS A 219 -0.70 -21.78 3.06
N TRP A 220 -1.50 -20.94 2.36
CA TRP A 220 -1.27 -19.49 2.32
C TRP A 220 -1.45 -18.90 3.72
N ASP A 221 -0.49 -18.11 4.16
CA ASP A 221 -0.51 -17.50 5.50
C ASP A 221 -1.38 -16.26 5.55
N PHE A 222 -1.36 -15.44 4.48
CA PHE A 222 -2.31 -14.35 4.27
C PHE A 222 -2.48 -14.01 2.79
N VAL A 223 -3.51 -13.22 2.49
CA VAL A 223 -3.69 -12.57 1.19
C VAL A 223 -3.62 -11.05 1.35
N GLN A 224 -2.79 -10.39 0.54
CA GLN A 224 -2.74 -8.93 0.48
C GLN A 224 -3.80 -8.43 -0.51
N ILE A 225 -4.84 -7.77 0.02
CA ILE A 225 -6.00 -7.27 -0.74
C ILE A 225 -6.08 -5.75 -0.69
N GLN A 226 -6.62 -5.15 -1.74
CA GLN A 226 -7.03 -3.75 -1.73
C GLN A 226 -8.34 -3.62 -0.97
N MET A 227 -8.32 -2.89 0.16
CA MET A 227 -9.50 -2.73 1.00
C MET A 227 -9.55 -1.33 1.62
N ASN A 228 -10.67 -0.66 1.44
CA ASN A 228 -11.04 0.60 2.05
C ASN A 228 -12.57 0.75 2.02
N PHE A 229 -13.14 1.73 2.71
CA PHE A 229 -14.59 1.88 2.84
C PHE A 229 -15.31 2.13 1.50
N LEU A 230 -14.62 2.67 0.46
CA LEU A 230 -15.20 2.84 -0.87
C LEU A 230 -15.17 1.52 -1.66
N ASP A 231 -13.99 0.89 -1.75
CA ASP A 231 -13.81 -0.35 -2.50
C ASP A 231 -14.51 -1.55 -1.85
N TRP A 232 -15.02 -1.39 -0.64
CA TRP A 232 -15.78 -2.41 0.08
C TRP A 232 -16.96 -2.93 -0.76
N ARG A 233 -17.74 -2.02 -1.37
CA ARG A 233 -18.91 -2.34 -2.22
C ARG A 233 -18.93 -1.61 -3.55
N HIS A 234 -17.87 -0.93 -3.91
CA HIS A 234 -17.78 -0.13 -5.14
C HIS A 234 -16.49 -0.41 -5.92
N ALA A 235 -16.04 -1.67 -5.95
CA ALA A 235 -14.83 -2.08 -6.68
C ALA A 235 -14.94 -1.82 -8.20
N SER A 236 -16.14 -1.85 -8.77
CA SER A 236 -16.41 -1.52 -10.17
C SER A 236 -15.94 -0.13 -10.58
N MET A 237 -15.77 0.79 -9.62
CA MET A 237 -15.18 2.11 -9.84
C MET A 237 -13.68 2.08 -10.14
N ARG A 238 -13.01 0.93 -10.03
CA ARG A 238 -11.57 0.79 -10.29
C ARG A 238 -11.21 0.84 -11.78
N GLY A 239 -12.15 0.92 -12.69
CA GLY A 239 -11.86 0.94 -14.13
C GLY A 239 -12.49 -0.24 -14.91
N GLY A 240 -13.20 -1.09 -14.19
CA GLY A 240 -14.30 -1.88 -14.69
C GLY A 240 -13.99 -3.00 -15.67
N ARG A 241 -13.26 -4.03 -15.26
CA ARG A 241 -13.62 -5.37 -15.81
C ARG A 241 -14.70 -5.98 -14.89
N ARG A 242 -15.65 -6.73 -15.52
CA ARG A 242 -16.70 -7.48 -14.78
C ARG A 242 -16.15 -8.53 -13.79
N SER A 243 -14.82 -8.75 -13.78
CA SER A 243 -14.13 -9.72 -12.94
C SER A 243 -13.56 -9.14 -11.64
N ASP A 244 -13.65 -7.81 -11.43
CA ASP A 244 -13.22 -7.20 -10.18
C ASP A 244 -14.27 -7.47 -9.09
N ALA A 245 -13.82 -8.07 -8.00
CA ALA A 245 -14.67 -8.31 -6.84
C ALA A 245 -14.60 -7.17 -5.84
N ASP A 246 -15.71 -6.89 -5.16
CA ASP A 246 -15.74 -5.99 -4.01
C ASP A 246 -14.85 -6.52 -2.88
N ALA A 247 -14.28 -5.60 -2.10
CA ALA A 247 -13.41 -5.98 -1.00
C ALA A 247 -14.14 -6.79 0.09
N GLU A 248 -15.45 -6.61 0.22
CA GLU A 248 -16.32 -7.42 1.07
C GLU A 248 -16.24 -8.91 0.67
N TYR A 249 -16.36 -9.23 -0.61
CA TYR A 249 -16.23 -10.61 -1.10
C TYR A 249 -14.84 -11.20 -0.80
N LEU A 250 -13.78 -10.43 -1.06
CA LEU A 250 -12.40 -10.88 -0.86
C LEU A 250 -12.12 -11.16 0.62
N TYR A 251 -12.54 -10.26 1.50
CA TYR A 251 -12.41 -10.41 2.94
C TYR A 251 -13.18 -11.63 3.45
N ASP A 252 -14.45 -11.77 3.07
CA ASP A 252 -15.31 -12.88 3.48
C ASP A 252 -14.78 -14.24 3.02
N LYS A 253 -14.24 -14.32 1.80
CA LYS A 253 -13.64 -15.56 1.28
C LYS A 253 -12.37 -15.92 2.07
N CYS A 254 -11.50 -14.95 2.38
CA CYS A 254 -10.34 -15.17 3.23
C CYS A 254 -10.75 -15.66 4.63
N GLU A 255 -11.73 -15.01 5.26
CA GLU A 255 -12.22 -15.41 6.60
C GLU A 255 -12.78 -16.83 6.60
N LYS A 256 -13.60 -17.19 5.58
CA LYS A 256 -14.17 -18.53 5.43
C LYS A 256 -13.12 -19.63 5.20
N THR A 257 -12.00 -19.30 4.56
CA THR A 257 -10.89 -20.24 4.33
C THR A 257 -9.86 -20.24 5.47
N GLY A 258 -10.05 -19.42 6.52
CA GLY A 258 -9.13 -19.31 7.65
C GLY A 258 -7.83 -18.55 7.32
N VAL A 259 -7.77 -17.86 6.17
CA VAL A 259 -6.63 -17.08 5.73
C VAL A 259 -6.80 -15.62 6.17
N GLN A 260 -5.75 -15.02 6.76
CA GLN A 260 -5.78 -13.63 7.16
C GLN A 260 -5.62 -12.68 5.97
N CYS A 261 -5.98 -11.42 6.16
CA CYS A 261 -5.79 -10.37 5.17
C CYS A 261 -4.70 -9.39 5.61
N VAL A 262 -3.87 -8.99 4.66
CA VAL A 262 -3.04 -7.78 4.75
C VAL A 262 -3.66 -6.73 3.82
N VAL A 263 -3.83 -5.50 4.32
CA VAL A 263 -4.53 -4.48 3.53
C VAL A 263 -3.55 -3.55 2.84
N MET A 264 -3.68 -3.43 1.53
CA MET A 264 -3.07 -2.37 0.72
C MET A 264 -4.13 -1.35 0.27
N GLU A 265 -3.69 -0.15 -0.09
CA GLU A 265 -4.54 0.96 -0.55
C GLU A 265 -5.64 1.38 0.46
N PRO A 266 -5.39 1.40 1.77
CA PRO A 266 -6.39 1.82 2.76
C PRO A 266 -6.85 3.26 2.55
N LEU A 267 -5.97 4.12 1.97
CA LEU A 267 -6.25 5.52 1.62
C LEU A 267 -6.45 5.73 0.12
N ARG A 268 -6.52 4.66 -0.66
CA ARG A 268 -6.71 4.70 -2.13
C ARG A 268 -5.73 5.65 -2.83
N GLY A 269 -4.42 5.44 -2.58
CA GLY A 269 -3.35 6.31 -3.11
C GLY A 269 -3.42 7.76 -2.61
N GLY A 270 -3.99 8.00 -1.43
CA GLY A 270 -4.19 9.33 -0.86
C GLY A 270 -5.43 10.06 -1.39
N ALA A 271 -6.31 9.38 -2.15
CA ALA A 271 -7.53 10.00 -2.67
C ALA A 271 -8.47 10.49 -1.55
N PHE A 272 -8.49 9.80 -0.41
CA PHE A 272 -9.31 10.22 0.73
C PHE A 272 -8.83 11.52 1.40
N GLY A 273 -7.58 11.92 1.21
CA GLY A 273 -7.11 13.25 1.61
C GLY A 273 -7.61 14.39 0.71
N ARG A 274 -8.23 14.07 -0.43
CA ARG A 274 -8.74 15.00 -1.44
C ARG A 274 -10.22 14.81 -1.74
N MET A 275 -10.99 14.36 -0.73
CA MET A 275 -12.46 14.25 -0.86
C MET A 275 -13.10 15.63 -0.95
N ALA A 276 -14.27 15.70 -1.57
CA ALA A 276 -15.09 16.90 -1.62
C ALA A 276 -15.44 17.42 -0.22
N SER A 277 -15.49 18.75 -0.04
CA SER A 277 -15.69 19.38 1.26
C SER A 277 -16.98 18.92 1.95
N GLU A 278 -18.07 18.77 1.19
CA GLU A 278 -19.35 18.30 1.71
C GLU A 278 -19.32 16.88 2.28
N LEU A 279 -18.33 16.06 1.90
CA LEU A 279 -18.11 14.72 2.46
C LEU A 279 -17.25 14.81 3.72
N THR A 280 -16.18 15.61 3.68
CA THR A 280 -15.31 15.79 4.84
C THR A 280 -16.02 16.50 5.98
N ASP A 281 -16.95 17.42 5.69
CA ASP A 281 -17.75 18.12 6.69
C ASP A 281 -18.70 17.16 7.44
N GLN A 282 -19.21 16.10 6.79
CA GLN A 282 -19.98 15.05 7.45
C GLN A 282 -19.13 14.27 8.45
N LEU A 283 -17.85 13.98 8.11
CA LEU A 283 -16.90 13.31 9.02
C LEU A 283 -16.56 14.22 10.22
N LYS A 284 -16.25 15.49 9.97
CA LYS A 284 -15.93 16.49 11.00
C LYS A 284 -17.10 16.77 11.93
N ALA A 285 -18.34 16.71 11.45
CA ALA A 285 -19.53 16.86 12.29
C ALA A 285 -19.62 15.77 13.37
N MET A 286 -19.07 14.58 13.11
CA MET A 286 -19.06 13.46 14.08
C MET A 286 -17.77 13.43 14.90
N ARG A 287 -16.59 13.67 14.28
CA ARG A 287 -15.27 13.71 14.91
C ARG A 287 -14.46 14.89 14.37
N PRO A 288 -14.55 16.07 15.03
CA PRO A 288 -13.94 17.30 14.52
C PRO A 288 -12.43 17.24 14.34
N ASP A 289 -11.75 16.47 15.20
CA ASP A 289 -10.29 16.40 15.29
C ASP A 289 -9.67 15.26 14.45
N ASP A 290 -10.51 14.38 13.90
CA ASP A 290 -10.02 13.24 13.13
C ASP A 290 -9.82 13.64 11.65
N SER A 291 -8.63 13.31 11.10
CA SER A 291 -8.38 13.41 9.67
C SER A 291 -9.16 12.35 8.89
N THR A 292 -9.31 12.55 7.59
CA THR A 292 -9.90 11.54 6.69
C THR A 292 -9.06 10.26 6.66
N ALA A 293 -7.74 10.38 6.81
CA ALA A 293 -6.83 9.24 6.90
C ALA A 293 -7.11 8.41 8.16
N ARG A 294 -7.26 9.08 9.32
CA ARG A 294 -7.61 8.41 10.58
C ARG A 294 -8.95 7.66 10.48
N TRP A 295 -9.96 8.25 9.87
CA TRP A 295 -11.23 7.58 9.61
C TRP A 295 -11.07 6.29 8.81
N ALA A 296 -10.32 6.34 7.70
CA ALA A 296 -10.10 5.19 6.84
C ALA A 296 -9.29 4.09 7.55
N PHE A 297 -8.25 4.43 8.30
CA PHE A 297 -7.45 3.47 9.06
C PHE A 297 -8.24 2.82 10.20
N ARG A 298 -9.04 3.59 10.91
CA ARG A 298 -9.92 3.06 11.97
C ARG A 298 -10.92 2.07 11.38
N TRP A 299 -11.49 2.41 10.22
CA TRP A 299 -12.44 1.54 9.53
C TRP A 299 -11.79 0.21 9.13
N VAL A 300 -10.66 0.22 8.44
CA VAL A 300 -9.92 -1.00 8.05
C VAL A 300 -9.53 -1.79 9.29
N GLY A 301 -8.93 -1.14 10.28
CA GLY A 301 -8.47 -1.80 11.51
C GLY A 301 -9.60 -2.38 12.36
N SER A 302 -10.87 -2.02 12.11
CA SER A 302 -12.02 -2.57 12.81
C SER A 302 -12.37 -4.02 12.41
N TYR A 303 -11.81 -4.52 11.29
CA TYR A 303 -12.05 -5.87 10.80
C TYR A 303 -11.09 -6.88 11.44
N PRO A 304 -11.57 -7.89 12.20
CA PRO A 304 -10.71 -8.75 13.01
C PRO A 304 -9.78 -9.65 12.22
N ASN A 305 -10.12 -10.06 10.99
CA ASN A 305 -9.27 -10.92 10.15
C ASN A 305 -8.14 -10.16 9.41
N ILE A 306 -7.98 -8.85 9.65
CA ILE A 306 -6.87 -8.06 9.13
C ILE A 306 -5.64 -8.27 10.03
N LEU A 307 -4.55 -8.79 9.50
CA LEU A 307 -3.28 -8.95 10.20
C LEU A 307 -2.55 -7.61 10.34
N THR A 308 -2.40 -6.88 9.24
CA THR A 308 -1.77 -5.55 9.22
C THR A 308 -2.30 -4.69 8.08
N THR A 309 -2.21 -3.37 8.24
CA THR A 309 -2.66 -2.36 7.28
C THR A 309 -1.46 -1.57 6.79
N LEU A 310 -1.17 -1.67 5.49
CA LEU A 310 -0.01 -1.01 4.90
C LEU A 310 -0.26 0.47 4.64
N SER A 311 0.64 1.31 5.10
CA SER A 311 0.67 2.74 4.77
C SER A 311 2.02 3.15 4.22
N GLY A 312 2.02 3.91 3.11
CA GLY A 312 3.21 4.49 2.51
C GLY A 312 3.57 5.83 3.18
N MET A 313 4.17 5.75 4.34
CA MET A 313 4.52 6.90 5.18
C MET A 313 5.88 7.47 4.75
N ASN A 314 5.87 8.35 3.76
CA ASN A 314 7.08 8.96 3.20
C ASN A 314 7.48 10.30 3.83
N ARG A 315 6.80 10.70 4.90
CA ARG A 315 7.06 11.92 5.68
C ARG A 315 6.80 11.63 7.15
N MET A 316 7.51 12.34 8.03
CA MET A 316 7.41 12.15 9.47
C MET A 316 6.00 12.45 10.00
N ASP A 317 5.35 13.52 9.51
CA ASP A 317 3.99 13.89 9.93
C ASP A 317 2.95 12.80 9.59
N HIS A 318 3.09 12.12 8.43
CA HIS A 318 2.24 10.96 8.10
C HIS A 318 2.47 9.79 9.07
N LEU A 319 3.73 9.52 9.40
CA LEU A 319 4.10 8.43 10.30
C LEU A 319 3.60 8.67 11.73
N GLU A 320 3.78 9.89 12.24
CA GLU A 320 3.31 10.31 13.58
C GLU A 320 1.78 10.19 13.71
N GLU A 321 1.04 10.68 12.71
CA GLU A 321 -0.42 10.60 12.70
C GLU A 321 -0.91 9.15 12.66
N ASN A 322 -0.30 8.32 11.82
CA ASN A 322 -0.69 6.93 11.69
C ASN A 322 -0.37 6.13 12.95
N ILE A 323 0.81 6.31 13.54
CA ILE A 323 1.16 5.71 14.83
C ILE A 323 0.15 6.12 15.90
N LYS A 324 -0.21 7.40 16.00
CA LYS A 324 -1.24 7.87 16.92
C LYS A 324 -2.60 7.20 16.68
N THR A 325 -2.92 6.88 15.44
CA THR A 325 -4.18 6.21 15.09
C THR A 325 -4.22 4.76 15.56
N PHE A 326 -3.07 4.06 15.48
CA PHE A 326 -2.97 2.65 15.84
C PHE A 326 -2.46 2.38 17.26
N SER A 327 -2.27 3.41 18.11
CA SER A 327 -1.63 3.28 19.42
C SER A 327 -2.44 3.85 20.61
N PRO A 328 -3.51 3.20 21.08
CA PRO A 328 -4.17 2.02 20.52
C PRO A 328 -5.18 2.37 19.43
N LEU A 329 -5.50 1.40 18.57
CA LEU A 329 -6.57 1.56 17.61
C LEU A 329 -7.92 1.67 18.33
N GLU A 330 -8.68 2.70 17.99
CA GLU A 330 -10.09 2.84 18.34
C GLU A 330 -10.95 2.34 17.18
N VAL A 331 -11.62 1.22 17.35
CA VAL A 331 -12.49 0.64 16.30
C VAL A 331 -13.70 1.54 16.00
N CYS A 332 -14.17 1.51 14.77
CA CYS A 332 -15.34 2.27 14.35
C CYS A 332 -16.61 1.72 15.01
N THR A 333 -17.46 2.62 15.50
CA THR A 333 -18.81 2.31 15.97
C THR A 333 -19.74 2.00 14.79
N GLU A 334 -20.91 1.40 15.06
CA GLU A 334 -21.92 1.19 14.02
C GLU A 334 -22.39 2.50 13.36
N ALA A 335 -22.48 3.60 14.12
CA ALA A 335 -22.88 4.90 13.57
C ALA A 335 -21.82 5.44 12.61
N GLU A 336 -20.54 5.27 12.95
CA GLU A 336 -19.40 5.65 12.09
C GLU A 336 -19.36 4.77 10.84
N ASN A 337 -19.56 3.47 10.95
CA ASN A 337 -19.63 2.57 9.80
C ASN A 337 -20.78 2.93 8.85
N ARG A 338 -21.99 3.27 9.38
CA ARG A 338 -23.09 3.75 8.56
C ARG A 338 -22.78 5.08 7.84
N LEU A 339 -22.09 5.98 8.53
CA LEU A 339 -21.66 7.25 7.91
C LEU A 339 -20.68 7.01 6.79
N LEU A 340 -19.64 6.17 6.98
CA LEU A 340 -18.65 5.83 5.96
C LEU A 340 -19.27 5.12 4.76
N ALA A 341 -20.25 4.21 4.97
CA ALA A 341 -21.00 3.57 3.89
C ALA A 341 -21.78 4.61 3.07
N LYS A 342 -22.49 5.55 3.72
CA LYS A 342 -23.17 6.65 3.04
C LYS A 342 -22.21 7.53 2.24
N ILE A 343 -21.05 7.85 2.80
CA ILE A 343 -20.01 8.63 2.10
C ILE A 343 -19.49 7.86 0.89
N ALA A 344 -19.26 6.54 1.01
CA ALA A 344 -18.86 5.69 -0.10
C ALA A 344 -19.89 5.71 -1.24
N ASP A 345 -21.18 5.61 -0.92
CA ASP A 345 -22.26 5.72 -1.90
C ASP A 345 -22.23 7.11 -2.61
N GLN A 346 -22.04 8.18 -1.87
CA GLN A 346 -21.92 9.51 -2.43
C GLN A 346 -20.67 9.66 -3.33
N MET A 347 -19.52 9.15 -2.88
CA MET A 347 -18.27 9.15 -3.66
C MET A 347 -18.41 8.36 -4.96
N SER A 348 -19.20 7.28 -4.97
CA SER A 348 -19.42 6.46 -6.16
C SER A 348 -20.10 7.23 -7.30
N GLY A 349 -20.81 8.31 -6.98
CA GLY A 349 -21.43 9.22 -7.95
C GLY A 349 -20.45 10.21 -8.60
N PHE A 350 -19.24 10.41 -8.06
CA PHE A 350 -18.26 11.33 -8.65
C PHE A 350 -17.55 10.69 -9.85
N PRO A 351 -17.49 11.33 -11.01
CA PRO A 351 -16.84 10.80 -12.21
C PRO A 351 -15.31 10.94 -12.16
N THR A 352 -14.69 10.60 -11.03
CA THR A 352 -13.24 10.62 -10.85
C THR A 352 -12.57 9.48 -11.61
N ILE A 353 -11.25 9.60 -11.84
CA ILE A 353 -10.43 8.51 -12.41
C ILE A 353 -9.84 7.72 -11.24
N PRO A 354 -10.03 6.39 -11.17
CA PRO A 354 -9.64 5.56 -10.02
C PRO A 354 -8.12 5.27 -9.99
N CYS A 355 -7.29 6.28 -10.20
CA CYS A 355 -5.84 6.18 -10.17
C CYS A 355 -5.33 6.29 -8.73
N THR A 356 -4.51 5.32 -8.30
CA THR A 356 -3.86 5.31 -6.99
C THR A 356 -2.43 5.88 -7.01
N THR A 357 -2.04 6.53 -8.10
CA THR A 357 -0.72 7.16 -8.28
C THR A 357 0.46 6.20 -8.00
N CYS A 358 0.30 4.91 -8.33
CA CYS A 358 1.33 3.88 -8.09
C CYS A 358 2.53 3.97 -9.04
N GLU A 359 2.41 4.74 -10.13
CA GLU A 359 3.44 5.01 -11.15
C GLU A 359 3.93 3.81 -11.98
N TYR A 360 3.29 2.63 -11.89
CA TYR A 360 3.68 1.46 -12.68
C TYR A 360 3.60 1.70 -14.20
N CYS A 361 2.72 2.61 -14.64
CA CYS A 361 2.60 3.03 -16.03
C CYS A 361 3.72 3.99 -16.48
N MET A 362 4.60 4.41 -15.57
CA MET A 362 5.69 5.31 -15.86
C MET A 362 7.02 4.55 -16.06
N PRO A 363 8.00 5.12 -16.81
CA PRO A 363 7.84 6.31 -17.63
C PRO A 363 6.98 6.03 -18.87
N CYS A 364 6.19 7.04 -19.29
CA CYS A 364 5.51 6.99 -20.58
C CYS A 364 6.52 7.28 -21.72
N PRO A 365 6.56 6.47 -22.81
CA PRO A 365 7.51 6.70 -23.89
C PRO A 365 7.33 8.02 -24.62
N TYR A 366 6.14 8.61 -24.51
CA TYR A 366 5.81 9.94 -25.09
C TYR A 366 5.83 11.08 -24.07
N GLY A 367 6.35 10.84 -22.87
CA GLY A 367 6.56 11.87 -21.85
C GLY A 367 5.30 12.30 -21.07
N VAL A 368 4.14 11.65 -21.25
CA VAL A 368 2.93 11.99 -20.51
C VAL A 368 3.11 11.67 -19.02
N ASN A 369 2.85 12.65 -18.15
CA ASN A 369 2.71 12.37 -16.72
C ASN A 369 1.30 11.81 -16.44
N ILE A 370 1.12 10.50 -16.66
CA ILE A 370 -0.18 9.82 -16.55
C ILE A 370 -0.82 10.04 -15.16
N PRO A 371 -0.15 9.73 -14.03
CA PRO A 371 -0.74 9.92 -12.70
C PRO A 371 -1.08 11.38 -12.41
N GLY A 372 -0.22 12.33 -12.81
CA GLY A 372 -0.46 13.76 -12.62
C GLY A 372 -1.70 14.25 -13.34
N ASN A 373 -1.90 13.85 -14.62
CA ASN A 373 -3.09 14.18 -15.38
C ASN A 373 -4.37 13.67 -14.71
N PHE A 374 -4.35 12.44 -14.19
CA PHE A 374 -5.50 11.83 -13.53
C PHE A 374 -5.79 12.46 -12.16
N ALA A 375 -4.76 12.83 -11.41
CA ALA A 375 -4.90 13.49 -10.12
C ALA A 375 -5.59 14.86 -10.28
N VAL A 376 -5.11 15.70 -11.20
CA VAL A 376 -5.70 17.03 -11.45
C VAL A 376 -7.14 16.93 -11.92
N TYR A 377 -7.44 15.99 -12.84
CA TYR A 377 -8.80 15.77 -13.30
C TYR A 377 -9.73 15.37 -12.14
N SER A 378 -9.32 14.41 -11.33
CA SER A 378 -10.14 13.94 -10.20
C SER A 378 -10.31 15.01 -9.14
N GLU A 379 -9.28 15.81 -8.87
CA GLU A 379 -9.36 16.95 -7.96
C GLU A 379 -10.29 18.05 -8.49
N ALA A 380 -10.28 18.29 -9.79
CA ALA A 380 -11.24 19.22 -10.41
C ALA A 380 -12.69 18.74 -10.28
N VAL A 381 -12.92 17.43 -10.36
CA VAL A 381 -14.24 16.83 -10.08
C VAL A 381 -14.67 17.09 -8.65
N THR A 382 -13.82 16.76 -7.67
CA THR A 382 -14.15 16.88 -6.24
C THR A 382 -14.27 18.32 -5.76
N ASN A 383 -13.57 19.25 -6.40
CA ASN A 383 -13.67 20.70 -6.13
C ASN A 383 -14.76 21.40 -6.94
N HIS A 384 -15.55 20.66 -7.72
CA HIS A 384 -16.63 21.18 -8.58
C HIS A 384 -16.19 22.24 -9.61
N ILE A 385 -14.91 22.24 -10.01
CA ILE A 385 -14.35 23.15 -11.03
C ILE A 385 -14.21 22.51 -12.41
N LEU A 386 -14.62 21.23 -12.58
CA LEU A 386 -14.63 20.60 -13.89
C LEU A 386 -15.68 21.28 -14.79
N PRO A 387 -15.32 21.72 -16.02
CA PRO A 387 -16.29 22.32 -16.93
C PRO A 387 -17.39 21.31 -17.25
N LEU A 388 -18.61 21.75 -17.18
CA LEU A 388 -19.79 20.94 -17.56
C LEU A 388 -19.77 20.66 -19.08
N PRO A 389 -20.40 19.55 -19.54
CA PRO A 389 -20.51 19.29 -20.98
C PRO A 389 -21.29 20.37 -21.74
N ASP A 390 -22.26 21.02 -21.06
CA ASP A 390 -23.07 22.11 -21.64
C ASP A 390 -22.33 23.45 -21.56
N LYS A 391 -21.88 23.94 -22.71
CA LYS A 391 -21.21 25.23 -22.85
C LYS A 391 -22.13 26.43 -22.55
N SER A 392 -23.45 26.26 -22.61
CA SER A 392 -24.42 27.31 -22.32
C SER A 392 -24.65 27.51 -20.82
N ALA A 393 -24.12 26.62 -19.98
CA ALA A 393 -24.19 26.75 -18.53
C ALA A 393 -23.53 28.07 -18.08
N PRO A 394 -24.18 28.86 -17.21
CA PRO A 394 -23.70 30.19 -16.81
C PRO A 394 -22.28 30.20 -16.23
N ASP A 395 -21.89 29.10 -15.57
CA ASP A 395 -20.59 28.92 -14.88
C ASP A 395 -19.55 28.18 -15.74
N TYR A 396 -19.88 27.80 -16.99
CA TYR A 396 -18.97 27.03 -17.86
C TYR A 396 -17.64 27.75 -18.08
N ALA A 397 -17.64 29.01 -18.43
CA ALA A 397 -16.44 29.77 -18.72
C ALA A 397 -15.55 29.92 -17.47
N GLU A 398 -16.13 30.15 -16.31
CA GLU A 398 -15.43 30.27 -15.04
C GLU A 398 -14.78 28.92 -14.65
N ARG A 399 -15.54 27.83 -14.64
CA ARG A 399 -15.00 26.48 -14.34
C ARG A 399 -13.91 26.07 -15.33
N LYS A 400 -14.10 26.42 -16.62
CA LYS A 400 -13.09 26.16 -17.64
C LYS A 400 -11.78 26.88 -17.32
N GLN A 401 -11.83 28.13 -16.91
CA GLN A 401 -10.63 28.87 -16.52
C GLN A 401 -10.01 28.30 -15.26
N GLN A 402 -10.80 28.04 -14.22
CA GLN A 402 -10.33 27.44 -12.96
C GLN A 402 -9.64 26.07 -13.20
N PHE A 403 -10.25 25.22 -14.03
CA PHE A 403 -9.67 23.93 -14.39
C PHE A 403 -8.35 24.08 -15.15
N MET A 404 -8.28 24.98 -16.13
CA MET A 404 -7.05 25.26 -16.88
C MET A 404 -5.93 25.78 -15.98
N ASP A 405 -6.24 26.66 -15.03
CA ASP A 405 -5.25 27.22 -14.10
C ASP A 405 -4.72 26.14 -13.14
N ALA A 406 -5.63 25.29 -12.60
CA ALA A 406 -5.25 24.14 -11.78
C ALA A 406 -4.37 23.16 -12.56
N TYR A 407 -4.73 22.90 -13.82
CA TYR A 407 -4.00 21.98 -14.69
C TYR A 407 -2.57 22.49 -15.01
N LYS A 408 -2.43 23.76 -15.38
CA LYS A 408 -1.12 24.39 -15.62
C LYS A 408 -0.27 24.46 -14.36
N LYS A 409 -0.87 24.74 -13.21
CA LYS A 409 -0.16 24.77 -11.93
C LYS A 409 0.40 23.41 -11.55
N ALA A 410 -0.37 22.35 -11.71
CA ALA A 410 0.04 20.99 -11.36
C ALA A 410 0.99 20.36 -12.38
N LEU A 411 0.86 20.71 -13.65
CA LEU A 411 1.64 20.20 -14.78
C LEU A 411 2.22 21.37 -15.59
N PRO A 412 3.29 22.02 -15.10
CA PRO A 412 3.83 23.22 -15.73
C PRO A 412 4.45 22.99 -17.11
N GLU A 413 4.84 21.74 -17.42
CA GLU A 413 5.43 21.36 -18.70
C GLU A 413 4.36 20.77 -19.63
N GLU A 414 3.92 21.50 -20.64
CA GLU A 414 2.87 21.08 -21.58
C GLU A 414 3.16 19.73 -22.28
N LYS A 415 4.44 19.39 -22.49
CA LYS A 415 4.82 18.08 -23.03
C LYS A 415 4.40 16.90 -22.14
N THR A 416 4.08 17.12 -20.85
CA THR A 416 3.63 16.11 -19.89
C THR A 416 2.12 15.96 -19.86
N TRP A 417 1.38 16.78 -20.61
CA TRP A 417 -0.07 16.78 -20.64
C TRP A 417 -0.67 15.61 -21.40
N ALA A 418 -1.94 15.38 -21.18
CA ALA A 418 -2.72 14.32 -21.84
C ALA A 418 -2.65 14.39 -23.39
N TYR A 419 -2.43 15.57 -23.98
CA TYR A 419 -2.29 15.77 -25.42
C TYR A 419 -1.14 14.98 -26.07
N ALA A 420 -0.07 14.66 -25.31
CA ALA A 420 1.07 13.95 -25.81
C ALA A 420 0.83 12.44 -25.98
N CYS A 421 -0.32 11.93 -25.52
CA CYS A 421 -0.66 10.51 -25.64
C CYS A 421 -0.83 10.11 -27.13
N GLN A 422 -0.13 9.04 -27.53
CA GLN A 422 -0.17 8.47 -28.90
C GLN A 422 -0.98 7.16 -28.97
N ASP A 423 -1.76 6.83 -27.95
CA ASP A 423 -2.59 5.61 -27.89
C ASP A 423 -1.82 4.31 -28.14
N CYS A 424 -0.56 4.23 -27.68
CA CYS A 424 0.30 3.06 -27.89
C CYS A 424 -0.01 1.87 -26.97
N GLU A 425 -0.91 2.05 -26.00
CA GLU A 425 -1.40 1.04 -25.06
C GLU A 425 -0.35 0.37 -24.14
N GLU A 426 0.94 0.75 -24.18
CA GLU A 426 1.98 0.16 -23.34
C GLU A 426 1.72 0.26 -21.83
N CYS A 427 0.94 1.28 -21.42
CA CYS A 427 0.56 1.50 -20.04
C CYS A 427 -0.54 0.57 -19.53
N LEU A 428 -1.34 -0.06 -20.42
CA LEU A 428 -2.50 -0.86 -20.03
C LEU A 428 -2.10 -2.11 -19.25
N SER A 429 -1.07 -2.83 -19.72
CA SER A 429 -0.60 -4.06 -19.05
C SER A 429 0.09 -3.80 -17.72
N LYS A 430 0.49 -2.54 -17.45
CA LYS A 430 1.22 -2.14 -16.24
C LYS A 430 0.29 -1.65 -15.13
N CYS A 431 -0.98 -1.31 -15.46
CA CYS A 431 -1.90 -0.69 -14.51
C CYS A 431 -2.57 -1.73 -13.61
N PRO A 432 -2.26 -1.78 -12.28
CA PRO A 432 -2.92 -2.72 -11.37
C PRO A 432 -4.41 -2.40 -11.18
N GLN A 433 -4.80 -1.12 -11.38
CA GLN A 433 -6.20 -0.69 -11.33
C GLN A 433 -6.95 -0.93 -12.65
N GLN A 434 -6.30 -1.53 -13.66
CA GLN A 434 -6.86 -1.86 -14.97
C GLN A 434 -7.53 -0.68 -15.69
N ILE A 435 -7.10 0.55 -15.40
CA ILE A 435 -7.62 1.76 -16.01
C ILE A 435 -7.34 1.73 -17.52
N ARG A 436 -8.36 2.01 -18.32
CA ARG A 436 -8.21 2.28 -19.77
C ARG A 436 -7.53 3.63 -19.95
N ILE A 437 -6.22 3.68 -19.67
CA ILE A 437 -5.42 4.92 -19.56
C ILE A 437 -5.57 5.82 -20.80
N PRO A 438 -5.42 5.33 -22.06
CA PRO A 438 -5.57 6.19 -23.22
C PRO A 438 -6.97 6.82 -23.33
N ASN A 439 -8.02 6.06 -23.03
CA ASN A 439 -9.40 6.57 -23.04
C ASN A 439 -9.59 7.68 -22.00
N GLN A 440 -9.03 7.54 -20.81
CA GLN A 440 -9.12 8.59 -19.78
C GLN A 440 -8.30 9.82 -20.15
N LEU A 441 -7.13 9.66 -20.77
CA LEU A 441 -6.35 10.78 -21.30
C LEU A 441 -7.10 11.49 -22.42
N ALA A 442 -7.75 10.77 -23.34
CA ALA A 442 -8.60 11.35 -24.38
C ALA A 442 -9.76 12.16 -23.77
N ARG A 443 -10.43 11.64 -22.74
CA ARG A 443 -11.47 12.36 -21.99
C ARG A 443 -10.96 13.67 -21.38
N ILE A 444 -9.76 13.66 -20.81
CA ILE A 444 -9.12 14.88 -20.29
C ILE A 444 -8.85 15.86 -21.44
N VAL A 445 -8.34 15.40 -22.57
CA VAL A 445 -8.12 16.24 -23.77
C VAL A 445 -9.40 16.90 -24.24
N GLU A 446 -10.52 16.18 -24.29
CA GLU A 446 -11.84 16.73 -24.63
C GLU A 446 -12.25 17.82 -23.63
N THR A 447 -12.04 17.57 -22.33
CA THR A 447 -12.32 18.57 -21.29
C THR A 447 -11.44 19.82 -21.45
N LEU A 448 -10.14 19.64 -21.76
CA LEU A 448 -9.20 20.74 -21.99
C LEU A 448 -9.54 21.55 -23.26
N ARG A 449 -9.97 20.91 -24.33
CA ARG A 449 -10.34 21.58 -25.61
C ARG A 449 -11.70 22.21 -25.53
N GLY A 450 -12.59 21.65 -24.75
CA GLY A 450 -14.03 21.88 -24.83
C GLY A 450 -14.66 21.10 -25.99
N PRO A 451 -16.01 20.92 -25.98
CA PRO A 451 -16.69 20.19 -27.05
C PRO A 451 -16.36 20.79 -28.42
N ARG A 452 -16.14 19.93 -29.41
CA ARG A 452 -15.98 20.35 -30.81
C ARG A 452 -17.25 21.11 -31.24
N THR A 453 -17.08 22.28 -31.81
CA THR A 453 -18.19 23.07 -32.40
C THR A 453 -18.75 22.36 -33.59
#